data_4351a00971401c57dc91085f6311d1b8
#
_entry.id   4351a00971401c57dc91085f6311d1b8
#
_cell.length_a   1.000
_cell.length_b   1.000
_cell.length_c   1.000
_cell.angle_alpha   90.00
_cell.angle_beta   90.00
_cell.angle_gamma   90.00
#
_symmetry.space_group_name_H-M   'P 1'
#
loop_
_entity.id
_entity.type
_entity.pdbx_description
1 polymer ?
#
loop_
_entity_poly.entity_id
_entity_poly.type
_entity_poly.pdbx_seq_one_letter_code
_entity_poly.pdbx_strand_id
1 'polypeptide(L)'
;RLKEFSDSSKKYCLKDMPLIGDHNFKNYVSAILAAKTDSIKVQESLTLLKSFDGVKRRLEFKGIYSNIKLYDDFAHHPTAISFASKSIKDQYKSEKVLGLVELGSNTMSDGYHGAKLLDSVKPLDDVIWLDHKEVLNKSSKIKVEKNVNDLIDAVKKIIFDYDIILLMTNKDSHKIIQPLINYLEKK
;
A
#
# COMPACT_ATOMS: atom_id res chain seq x y z
N ARG A 1 -9.33 -16.13 1.88
CA ARG A 1 -10.55 -16.33 2.70
C ARG A 1 -11.68 -15.55 2.06
N LEU A 2 -12.83 -16.21 1.84
CA LEU A 2 -14.08 -15.54 1.50
C LEU A 2 -14.43 -14.61 2.65
N LYS A 3 -14.65 -13.33 2.35
CA LYS A 3 -15.08 -12.34 3.34
C LYS A 3 -16.57 -12.20 3.26
N GLU A 4 -17.26 -12.40 4.37
CA GLU A 4 -18.71 -12.39 4.47
C GLU A 4 -19.17 -11.31 5.45
N PHE A 5 -20.36 -10.76 5.19
CA PHE A 5 -21.08 -9.93 6.14
C PHE A 5 -22.56 -10.31 6.13
N SER A 6 -23.29 -9.91 7.16
CA SER A 6 -24.72 -10.18 7.29
C SER A 6 -25.50 -8.88 7.29
N ASP A 7 -26.64 -8.88 6.61
CA ASP A 7 -27.65 -7.82 6.67
C ASP A 7 -29.03 -8.45 6.80
N SER A 8 -29.78 -8.09 7.84
CA SER A 8 -31.15 -8.54 8.09
C SER A 8 -31.32 -10.06 7.90
N SER A 9 -30.52 -10.86 8.60
CA SER A 9 -30.52 -12.34 8.53
C SER A 9 -30.03 -12.99 7.23
N LYS A 10 -29.66 -12.20 6.21
CA LYS A 10 -29.08 -12.70 4.97
C LYS A 10 -27.57 -12.51 4.97
N LYS A 11 -26.84 -13.56 4.59
CA LYS A 11 -25.39 -13.53 4.41
C LYS A 11 -25.02 -13.17 2.98
N TYR A 12 -24.01 -12.32 2.84
CA TYR A 12 -23.44 -11.87 1.58
C TYR A 12 -21.94 -12.11 1.55
N CYS A 13 -21.42 -12.51 0.41
CA CYS A 13 -20.00 -12.77 0.21
C CYS A 13 -19.39 -11.70 -0.71
N LEU A 14 -18.32 -11.07 -0.25
CA LEU A 14 -17.48 -10.19 -1.06
C LEU A 14 -16.38 -11.03 -1.72
N LYS A 15 -16.66 -11.53 -2.91
CA LYS A 15 -15.71 -12.26 -3.75
C LYS A 15 -15.30 -11.38 -4.93
N ASP A 16 -14.01 -11.45 -5.29
CA ASP A 16 -13.46 -10.78 -6.48
C ASP A 16 -13.62 -9.24 -6.44
N MET A 17 -13.47 -8.64 -5.25
CA MET A 17 -13.47 -7.19 -5.10
C MET A 17 -12.09 -6.62 -5.47
N PRO A 18 -12.02 -5.48 -6.19
CA PRO A 18 -10.77 -4.95 -6.75
C PRO A 18 -9.78 -4.47 -5.68
N LEU A 19 -10.25 -3.95 -4.55
CA LEU A 19 -9.35 -3.48 -3.48
C LEU A 19 -9.05 -4.58 -2.47
N ILE A 20 -7.77 -4.78 -2.17
CA ILE A 20 -7.26 -5.76 -1.22
C ILE A 20 -7.22 -5.22 0.21
N GLY A 21 -7.16 -6.12 1.19
CA GLY A 21 -6.98 -5.80 2.61
C GLY A 21 -8.27 -5.76 3.43
N ASP A 22 -8.15 -6.03 4.74
CA ASP A 22 -9.30 -6.09 5.66
C ASP A 22 -9.98 -4.73 5.87
N HIS A 23 -9.22 -3.64 5.82
CA HIS A 23 -9.77 -2.30 5.90
C HIS A 23 -10.65 -1.98 4.69
N ASN A 24 -10.27 -2.40 3.48
CA ASN A 24 -11.08 -2.20 2.29
C ASN A 24 -12.33 -3.08 2.29
N PHE A 25 -12.26 -4.31 2.84
CA PHE A 25 -13.47 -5.09 3.10
C PHE A 25 -14.48 -4.31 3.96
N LYS A 26 -14.03 -3.69 5.06
CA LYS A 26 -14.89 -2.86 5.92
C LYS A 26 -15.46 -1.65 5.16
N ASN A 27 -14.64 -1.01 4.32
CA ASN A 27 -15.06 0.11 3.47
C ASN A 27 -16.16 -0.32 2.49
N TYR A 28 -16.01 -1.47 1.82
CA TYR A 28 -17.06 -2.03 0.96
C TYR A 28 -18.36 -2.27 1.72
N VAL A 29 -18.30 -2.93 2.88
CA VAL A 29 -19.49 -3.18 3.69
C VAL A 29 -20.17 -1.86 4.09
N SER A 30 -19.39 -0.87 4.54
CA SER A 30 -19.92 0.45 4.91
C SER A 30 -20.58 1.15 3.72
N ALA A 31 -19.96 1.12 2.54
CA ALA A 31 -20.52 1.72 1.32
C ALA A 31 -21.81 1.04 0.88
N ILE A 32 -21.86 -0.30 0.91
CA ILE A 32 -23.06 -1.08 0.58
C ILE A 32 -24.21 -0.73 1.53
N LEU A 33 -23.93 -0.71 2.83
CA LEU A 33 -24.97 -0.43 3.83
C LEU A 33 -25.44 1.03 3.80
N ALA A 34 -24.55 1.97 3.50
CA ALA A 34 -24.89 3.38 3.33
C ALA A 34 -25.72 3.65 2.06
N ALA A 35 -25.45 2.92 0.98
CA ALA A 35 -26.21 3.03 -0.28
C ALA A 35 -27.55 2.29 -0.26
N LYS A 36 -27.76 1.39 0.71
CA LYS A 36 -28.98 0.59 0.81
C LYS A 36 -30.21 1.45 1.02
N THR A 37 -31.18 1.32 0.11
CA THR A 37 -32.50 1.97 0.17
C THR A 37 -33.56 0.95 -0.23
N ASP A 38 -34.83 1.38 -0.28
CA ASP A 38 -35.91 0.55 -0.84
C ASP A 38 -35.68 0.22 -2.32
N SER A 39 -35.03 1.11 -3.06
CA SER A 39 -34.74 0.97 -4.49
C SER A 39 -33.40 0.27 -4.75
N ILE A 40 -32.36 0.48 -3.92
CA ILE A 40 -31.01 -0.08 -4.10
C ILE A 40 -30.83 -1.25 -3.15
N LYS A 41 -30.72 -2.44 -3.70
CA LYS A 41 -30.53 -3.68 -2.92
C LYS A 41 -29.03 -4.00 -2.74
N VAL A 42 -28.68 -4.68 -1.66
CA VAL A 42 -27.31 -5.13 -1.36
C VAL A 42 -26.69 -5.90 -2.54
N GLN A 43 -27.45 -6.78 -3.20
CA GLN A 43 -26.96 -7.59 -4.31
C GLN A 43 -26.57 -6.75 -5.53
N GLU A 44 -27.31 -5.69 -5.80
CA GLU A 44 -27.00 -4.73 -6.87
C GLU A 44 -25.71 -3.97 -6.57
N SER A 45 -25.57 -3.45 -5.34
CA SER A 45 -24.34 -2.80 -4.89
C SER A 45 -23.12 -3.71 -4.99
N LEU A 46 -23.25 -5.00 -4.64
CA LEU A 46 -22.17 -5.98 -4.80
C LEU A 46 -21.76 -6.17 -6.27
N THR A 47 -22.71 -6.15 -7.19
CA THR A 47 -22.43 -6.26 -8.62
C THR A 47 -21.70 -5.03 -9.15
N LEU A 48 -22.16 -3.84 -8.78
CA LEU A 48 -21.56 -2.57 -9.19
C LEU A 48 -20.14 -2.40 -8.63
N LEU A 49 -19.89 -2.84 -7.40
CA LEU A 49 -18.56 -2.72 -6.78
C LEU A 49 -17.49 -3.57 -7.47
N LYS A 50 -17.82 -4.60 -8.23
CA LYS A 50 -16.84 -5.38 -9.00
C LYS A 50 -16.19 -4.59 -10.13
N SER A 51 -16.87 -3.59 -10.66
CA SER A 51 -16.35 -2.67 -11.68
C SER A 51 -15.74 -1.39 -11.09
N PHE A 52 -15.59 -1.32 -9.77
CA PHE A 52 -15.00 -0.17 -9.11
C PHE A 52 -13.48 -0.17 -9.27
N ASP A 53 -12.93 0.79 -9.99
CA ASP A 53 -11.50 0.89 -10.29
C ASP A 53 -10.61 1.19 -9.08
N GLY A 54 -11.22 1.34 -7.90
CA GLY A 54 -10.50 1.65 -6.67
C GLY A 54 -10.37 3.15 -6.39
N VAL A 55 -9.60 3.46 -5.37
CA VAL A 55 -9.26 4.84 -4.99
C VAL A 55 -7.79 5.06 -5.26
N LYS A 56 -7.44 6.14 -5.96
CA LYS A 56 -6.05 6.51 -6.21
C LYS A 56 -5.27 6.52 -4.91
N ARG A 57 -4.06 5.96 -4.94
CA ARG A 57 -3.15 5.90 -3.81
C ARG A 57 -3.73 5.19 -2.57
N ARG A 58 -4.49 4.10 -2.79
CA ARG A 58 -4.98 3.16 -1.77
C ARG A 58 -4.67 1.75 -2.20
N LEU A 59 -3.42 1.31 -1.99
CA LEU A 59 -2.85 0.11 -2.60
C LEU A 59 -3.14 0.08 -4.11
N GLU A 60 -2.99 1.24 -4.75
CA GLU A 60 -3.24 1.42 -6.18
C GLU A 60 -2.21 0.63 -6.97
N PHE A 61 -2.68 -0.33 -7.75
CA PHE A 61 -1.82 -1.09 -8.65
C PHE A 61 -1.42 -0.22 -9.85
N LYS A 62 -0.13 0.02 -10.02
CA LYS A 62 0.42 0.87 -11.08
C LYS A 62 0.85 0.11 -12.33
N GLY A 63 0.91 -1.22 -12.25
CA GLY A 63 1.31 -2.08 -13.37
C GLY A 63 2.38 -3.10 -13.00
N ILE A 64 2.76 -3.88 -14.02
CA ILE A 64 3.86 -4.85 -13.94
C ILE A 64 4.92 -4.42 -14.96
N TYR A 65 6.14 -4.24 -14.51
CA TYR A 65 7.28 -3.81 -15.32
C TYR A 65 8.44 -4.75 -15.03
N SER A 66 9.00 -5.40 -16.06
CA SER A 66 10.03 -6.43 -15.92
C SER A 66 9.71 -7.48 -14.85
N ASN A 67 8.47 -7.98 -14.82
CA ASN A 67 7.89 -8.92 -13.85
C ASN A 67 7.74 -8.38 -12.41
N ILE A 68 7.99 -7.11 -12.15
CA ILE A 68 7.85 -6.47 -10.84
C ILE A 68 6.54 -5.71 -10.78
N LYS A 69 5.71 -5.98 -9.75
CA LYS A 69 4.45 -5.28 -9.50
C LYS A 69 4.72 -4.00 -8.72
N LEU A 70 4.19 -2.87 -9.18
CA LEU A 70 4.29 -1.58 -8.50
C LEU A 70 2.95 -1.21 -7.85
N TYR A 71 3.01 -0.79 -6.58
CA TYR A 71 1.87 -0.31 -5.81
C TYR A 71 2.15 1.07 -5.21
N ASP A 72 1.14 1.95 -5.20
CA ASP A 72 1.16 3.27 -4.58
C ASP A 72 0.12 3.36 -3.48
N ASP A 73 0.54 3.79 -2.28
CA ASP A 73 -0.35 4.02 -1.14
C ASP A 73 -0.07 5.37 -0.47
N PHE A 74 -1.13 6.03 -0.04
CA PHE A 74 -1.06 7.31 0.68
C PHE A 74 -0.71 7.16 2.16
N ALA A 75 -0.38 5.95 2.62
CA ALA A 75 -0.04 5.69 4.01
C ALA A 75 1.16 6.55 4.46
N HIS A 76 0.95 7.33 5.51
CA HIS A 76 1.94 8.26 6.08
C HIS A 76 1.83 8.35 7.60
N HIS A 77 1.27 7.33 8.24
CA HIS A 77 1.14 7.18 9.69
C HIS A 77 1.35 5.69 10.03
N PRO A 78 1.97 5.32 11.16
CA PRO A 78 2.29 3.94 11.49
C PRO A 78 1.12 2.96 11.32
N THR A 79 -0.08 3.35 11.74
CA THR A 79 -1.28 2.51 11.60
C THR A 79 -1.61 2.25 10.11
N ALA A 80 -1.59 3.29 9.27
CA ALA A 80 -1.89 3.16 7.84
C ALA A 80 -0.79 2.34 7.13
N ILE A 81 0.48 2.59 7.44
CA ILE A 81 1.63 1.83 6.93
C ILE A 81 1.50 0.35 7.31
N SER A 82 1.14 0.04 8.57
CA SER A 82 0.93 -1.33 9.03
C SER A 82 -0.20 -2.02 8.26
N PHE A 83 -1.31 -1.32 8.00
CA PHE A 83 -2.41 -1.88 7.19
C PHE A 83 -2.00 -2.15 5.74
N ALA A 84 -1.30 -1.22 5.09
CA ALA A 84 -0.82 -1.40 3.72
C ALA A 84 0.18 -2.57 3.64
N SER A 85 1.18 -2.58 4.53
CA SER A 85 2.21 -3.63 4.62
C SER A 85 1.61 -5.01 4.83
N LYS A 86 0.67 -5.13 5.76
CA LYS A 86 -0.02 -6.39 6.03
C LYS A 86 -0.89 -6.83 4.86
N SER A 87 -1.65 -5.91 4.27
CA SER A 87 -2.57 -6.22 3.17
C SER A 87 -1.85 -6.75 1.94
N ILE A 88 -0.70 -6.16 1.57
CA ILE A 88 0.10 -6.61 0.45
C ILE A 88 0.68 -8.01 0.71
N LYS A 89 1.22 -8.27 1.90
CA LYS A 89 1.77 -9.58 2.27
C LYS A 89 0.70 -10.66 2.44
N ASP A 90 -0.48 -10.33 2.94
CA ASP A 90 -1.61 -11.27 3.02
C ASP A 90 -2.08 -11.68 1.62
N GLN A 91 -2.03 -10.79 0.64
CA GLN A 91 -2.38 -11.06 -0.75
C GLN A 91 -1.28 -11.85 -1.47
N TYR A 92 -0.03 -11.51 -1.22
CA TYR A 92 1.16 -12.04 -1.91
C TYR A 92 2.12 -12.70 -0.93
N LYS A 93 1.73 -13.86 -0.39
CA LYS A 93 2.42 -14.51 0.73
C LYS A 93 3.82 -15.01 0.40
N SER A 94 4.04 -15.44 -0.84
CA SER A 94 5.32 -16.02 -1.31
C SER A 94 6.23 -14.99 -1.98
N GLU A 95 5.67 -13.85 -2.40
CA GLU A 95 6.43 -12.82 -3.10
C GLU A 95 7.22 -11.95 -2.13
N LYS A 96 8.41 -11.54 -2.57
CA LYS A 96 9.26 -10.60 -1.84
C LYS A 96 8.82 -9.17 -2.09
N VAL A 97 8.59 -8.43 -1.02
CA VAL A 97 8.09 -7.05 -1.06
C VAL A 97 9.13 -6.08 -0.53
N LEU A 98 9.53 -5.12 -1.35
CA LEU A 98 10.32 -3.95 -0.94
C LEU A 98 9.37 -2.79 -0.64
N GLY A 99 9.36 -2.32 0.59
CA GLY A 99 8.68 -1.09 0.98
C GLY A 99 9.55 0.16 0.74
N LEU A 100 8.96 1.19 0.16
CA LEU A 100 9.55 2.52 0.08
C LEU A 100 8.68 3.45 0.90
N VAL A 101 9.19 3.97 2.02
CA VAL A 101 8.39 4.77 2.96
C VAL A 101 8.97 6.16 3.09
N GLU A 102 8.20 7.18 2.71
CA GLU A 102 8.60 8.57 2.87
C GLU A 102 8.07 9.17 4.18
N LEU A 103 8.96 9.76 4.99
CA LEU A 103 8.60 10.50 6.20
C LEU A 103 8.12 11.92 5.83
N GLY A 104 6.99 11.98 5.10
CA GLY A 104 6.51 13.21 4.48
C GLY A 104 5.61 14.10 5.35
N SER A 105 4.97 13.58 6.41
CA SER A 105 4.14 14.38 7.32
C SER A 105 4.96 14.97 8.46
N ASN A 106 4.48 16.06 9.06
CA ASN A 106 5.18 16.72 10.18
C ASN A 106 5.44 15.75 11.34
N THR A 107 4.42 15.01 11.79
CA THR A 107 4.56 14.04 12.88
C THR A 107 5.51 12.89 12.56
N MET A 108 5.60 12.48 11.32
CA MET A 108 6.56 11.46 10.87
C MET A 108 7.98 12.02 10.85
N SER A 109 8.16 13.21 10.25
CA SER A 109 9.45 13.86 10.09
C SER A 109 9.99 14.49 11.37
N ASP A 110 9.20 14.61 12.44
CA ASP A 110 9.63 15.10 13.73
C ASP A 110 9.93 13.97 14.74
N GLY A 111 9.91 12.72 14.30
CA GLY A 111 10.27 11.55 15.11
C GLY A 111 9.24 11.15 16.17
N TYR A 112 8.03 11.74 16.14
CA TYR A 112 6.99 11.51 17.15
C TYR A 112 6.60 10.04 17.33
N HIS A 113 6.70 9.23 16.27
CA HIS A 113 6.21 7.86 16.28
C HIS A 113 7.24 6.81 16.76
N GLY A 114 8.52 7.14 16.82
CA GLY A 114 9.59 6.28 17.37
C GLY A 114 9.53 4.83 16.87
N ALA A 115 9.59 3.89 17.81
CA ALA A 115 9.59 2.44 17.53
C ALA A 115 8.33 1.96 16.77
N LYS A 116 7.15 2.59 16.96
CA LYS A 116 5.91 2.21 16.27
C LYS A 116 6.03 2.34 14.75
N LEU A 117 6.87 3.25 14.29
CA LEU A 117 7.13 3.45 12.87
C LEU A 117 7.86 2.24 12.27
N LEU A 118 8.93 1.78 12.92
CA LEU A 118 9.68 0.61 12.49
C LEU A 118 8.83 -0.69 12.59
N ASP A 119 8.00 -0.79 13.62
CA ASP A 119 7.08 -1.92 13.78
C ASP A 119 6.04 -2.01 12.66
N SER A 120 5.63 -0.88 12.10
CA SER A 120 4.59 -0.82 11.07
C SER A 120 4.96 -1.51 9.76
N VAL A 121 6.23 -1.68 9.49
CA VAL A 121 6.76 -2.30 8.25
C VAL A 121 7.26 -3.74 8.46
N LYS A 122 7.18 -4.30 9.66
CA LYS A 122 7.61 -5.69 9.95
C LYS A 122 7.05 -6.77 9.02
N PRO A 123 5.85 -6.65 8.44
CA PRO A 123 5.37 -7.62 7.47
C PRO A 123 6.15 -7.66 6.16
N LEU A 124 6.87 -6.58 5.79
CA LEU A 124 7.62 -6.48 4.54
C LEU A 124 8.98 -7.19 4.65
N ASP A 125 9.52 -7.63 3.52
CA ASP A 125 10.81 -8.33 3.50
C ASP A 125 11.97 -7.36 3.67
N ASP A 126 11.89 -6.17 3.02
CA ASP A 126 12.86 -5.08 3.19
C ASP A 126 12.17 -3.73 3.08
N VAL A 127 12.83 -2.69 3.61
CA VAL A 127 12.33 -1.31 3.54
C VAL A 127 13.49 -0.34 3.31
N ILE A 128 13.26 0.63 2.43
CA ILE A 128 14.10 1.83 2.32
C ILE A 128 13.25 3.04 2.73
N TRP A 129 13.77 3.78 3.69
CA TRP A 129 13.15 4.99 4.20
C TRP A 129 13.67 6.22 3.45
N LEU A 130 12.77 7.10 3.06
CA LEU A 130 13.11 8.43 2.58
C LEU A 130 12.88 9.42 3.74
N ASP A 131 13.97 9.84 4.34
CA ASP A 131 13.99 10.67 5.57
C ASP A 131 14.79 11.95 5.35
N HIS A 132 14.09 12.99 4.93
CA HIS A 132 14.70 14.29 4.63
C HIS A 132 15.30 15.02 5.85
N LYS A 133 14.83 14.69 7.07
CA LYS A 133 15.25 15.35 8.33
C LYS A 133 16.18 14.50 9.19
N GLU A 134 16.55 13.31 8.72
CA GLU A 134 17.48 12.41 9.44
C GLU A 134 16.99 11.99 10.83
N VAL A 135 15.69 11.77 10.98
CA VAL A 135 15.06 11.36 12.24
C VAL A 135 15.38 9.89 12.57
N LEU A 136 15.52 9.05 11.52
CA LEU A 136 15.88 7.66 11.69
C LEU A 136 17.40 7.48 11.72
N ASN A 137 17.90 6.87 12.79
CA ASN A 137 19.30 6.51 12.86
C ASN A 137 19.64 5.40 11.87
N LYS A 138 20.59 5.65 10.96
CA LYS A 138 21.12 4.61 10.06
C LYS A 138 21.72 3.48 10.89
N SER A 139 21.38 2.25 10.53
CA SER A 139 21.99 1.05 11.09
C SER A 139 22.11 -0.01 9.98
N SER A 140 22.80 -1.11 10.24
CA SER A 140 22.86 -2.23 9.29
C SER A 140 21.48 -2.83 8.95
N LYS A 141 20.46 -2.56 9.78
CA LYS A 141 19.09 -3.04 9.61
C LYS A 141 18.12 -1.99 9.07
N ILE A 142 18.51 -0.71 9.02
CA ILE A 142 17.64 0.40 8.60
C ILE A 142 18.31 1.14 7.44
N LYS A 143 17.80 0.91 6.23
CA LYS A 143 18.24 1.60 5.02
C LYS A 143 17.53 2.95 4.93
N VAL A 144 18.27 4.05 4.94
CA VAL A 144 17.72 5.41 4.93
C VAL A 144 18.40 6.22 3.85
N GLU A 145 17.60 6.90 3.03
CA GLU A 145 18.06 7.87 2.05
C GLU A 145 17.48 9.26 2.36
N LYS A 146 18.23 10.31 2.00
CA LYS A 146 17.89 11.69 2.38
C LYS A 146 17.07 12.42 1.31
N ASN A 147 17.18 11.99 0.08
CA ASN A 147 16.49 12.61 -1.05
C ASN A 147 16.00 11.56 -2.05
N VAL A 148 15.13 12.00 -2.94
CA VAL A 148 14.47 11.12 -3.93
C VAL A 148 15.46 10.47 -4.89
N ASN A 149 16.50 11.18 -5.33
CA ASN A 149 17.47 10.64 -6.28
C ASN A 149 18.27 9.50 -5.67
N ASP A 150 18.77 9.70 -4.44
CA ASP A 150 19.49 8.66 -3.70
C ASP A 150 18.60 7.43 -3.45
N LEU A 151 17.32 7.65 -3.10
CA LEU A 151 16.34 6.57 -2.97
C LEU A 151 16.21 5.78 -4.27
N ILE A 152 15.99 6.45 -5.39
CA ILE A 152 15.84 5.81 -6.70
C ILE A 152 17.09 5.00 -7.06
N ASP A 153 18.28 5.55 -6.84
CA ASP A 153 19.54 4.87 -7.15
C ASP A 153 19.81 3.68 -6.21
N ALA A 154 19.42 3.79 -4.94
CA ALA A 154 19.46 2.65 -4.01
C ALA A 154 18.50 1.54 -4.44
N VAL A 155 17.27 1.89 -4.84
CA VAL A 155 16.26 0.94 -5.32
C VAL A 155 16.74 0.21 -6.59
N LYS A 156 17.25 0.93 -7.59
CA LYS A 156 17.74 0.34 -8.85
C LYS A 156 18.80 -0.74 -8.65
N LYS A 157 19.60 -0.66 -7.59
CA LYS A 157 20.66 -1.65 -7.31
C LYS A 157 20.12 -3.00 -6.85
N ILE A 158 18.90 -3.02 -6.27
CA ILE A 158 18.34 -4.21 -5.63
C ILE A 158 16.93 -4.57 -6.14
N ILE A 159 16.35 -3.79 -7.05
CA ILE A 159 14.95 -3.92 -7.45
C ILE A 159 14.59 -5.30 -7.99
N PHE A 160 15.54 -5.95 -8.66
CA PHE A 160 15.35 -7.29 -9.22
C PHE A 160 15.44 -8.44 -8.21
N ASP A 161 15.72 -8.14 -6.93
CA ASP A 161 15.66 -9.11 -5.84
C ASP A 161 14.25 -9.24 -5.26
N TYR A 162 13.29 -8.43 -5.76
CA TYR A 162 11.91 -8.34 -5.27
C TYR A 162 10.88 -8.52 -6.38
N ASP A 163 9.72 -9.04 -6.00
CA ASP A 163 8.57 -9.25 -6.90
C ASP A 163 7.62 -8.05 -6.86
N ILE A 164 7.65 -7.29 -5.76
CA ILE A 164 6.72 -6.19 -5.51
C ILE A 164 7.45 -5.00 -4.90
N ILE A 165 7.16 -3.80 -5.41
CA ILE A 165 7.53 -2.53 -4.81
C ILE A 165 6.27 -1.85 -4.29
N LEU A 166 6.22 -1.54 -3.00
CA LEU A 166 5.15 -0.80 -2.34
C LEU A 166 5.65 0.58 -1.91
N LEU A 167 5.25 1.62 -2.65
CA LEU A 167 5.52 3.01 -2.24
C LEU A 167 4.43 3.50 -1.28
N MET A 168 4.85 4.05 -0.16
CA MET A 168 3.99 4.66 0.87
C MET A 168 4.44 6.09 1.14
N THR A 169 3.66 7.08 0.67
CA THR A 169 3.98 8.50 0.84
C THR A 169 2.73 9.35 0.77
N ASN A 170 2.69 10.48 1.48
CA ASN A 170 1.66 11.52 1.32
C ASN A 170 2.13 12.70 0.43
N LYS A 171 3.32 12.60 -0.13
CA LYS A 171 3.86 13.58 -1.09
C LYS A 171 3.53 13.15 -2.52
N ASP A 172 4.18 13.77 -3.48
CA ASP A 172 4.04 13.46 -4.90
C ASP A 172 4.74 12.14 -5.25
N SER A 173 3.97 11.04 -5.25
CA SER A 173 4.47 9.69 -5.55
C SER A 173 5.02 9.56 -6.97
N HIS A 174 4.56 10.40 -7.91
CA HIS A 174 5.01 10.37 -9.31
C HIS A 174 6.53 10.60 -9.45
N LYS A 175 7.11 11.41 -8.54
CA LYS A 175 8.56 11.67 -8.52
C LYS A 175 9.41 10.43 -8.23
N ILE A 176 8.83 9.41 -7.63
CA ILE A 176 9.51 8.14 -7.30
C ILE A 176 9.07 7.06 -8.30
N ILE A 177 7.78 6.92 -8.53
CA ILE A 177 7.22 5.83 -9.35
C ILE A 177 7.64 5.97 -10.81
N GLN A 178 7.53 7.16 -11.41
CA GLN A 178 7.81 7.31 -12.85
C GLN A 178 9.26 7.01 -13.23
N PRO A 179 10.29 7.48 -12.49
CA PRO A 179 11.67 7.08 -12.76
C PRO A 179 11.93 5.58 -12.61
N LEU A 180 11.23 4.89 -11.69
CA LEU A 180 11.35 3.44 -11.54
C LEU A 180 10.69 2.70 -12.71
N ILE A 181 9.51 3.13 -13.16
CA ILE A 181 8.85 2.60 -14.36
C ILE A 181 9.78 2.76 -15.57
N ASN A 182 10.26 3.98 -15.83
CA ASN A 182 11.16 4.26 -16.96
C ASN A 182 12.45 3.43 -16.93
N TYR A 183 12.94 3.08 -15.74
CA TYR A 183 14.10 2.20 -15.59
C TYR A 183 13.75 0.75 -15.91
N LEU A 184 12.62 0.25 -15.42
CA LEU A 184 12.17 -1.12 -15.61
C LEU A 184 11.74 -1.42 -17.06
N GLU A 185 11.16 -0.44 -17.76
CA GLU A 185 10.76 -0.58 -19.17
C GLU A 185 11.95 -0.72 -20.14
N LYS A 186 13.16 -0.31 -19.69
CA LYS A 186 14.38 -0.39 -20.49
C LYS A 186 15.15 -1.69 -20.29
N LYS A 187 14.67 -2.56 -19.41
CA LYS A 187 15.29 -3.84 -19.04
C LYS A 187 14.49 -5.02 -19.53
#